data_c753b1bb57dd00aa7ee289a1906536b8
#
_entry.id   c753b1bb57dd00aa7ee289a1906536b8
#
_cell.length_a   1.000
_cell.length_b   1.000
_cell.length_c   1.000
_cell.angle_alpha   90.00
_cell.angle_beta   90.00
_cell.angle_gamma   90.00
#
_symmetry.space_group_name_H-M   'P 1'
#
loop_
_entity.id
_entity.type
_entity.pdbx_description
1 polymer ?
#
loop_
_entity_poly.entity_id
_entity_poly.type
_entity_poly.pdbx_seq_one_letter_code
_entity_poly.pdbx_strand_id
1 'polypeptide(L)'
;MYNENAYALGANRSCIRELFTYGCARAAVVGRENVYDYSLGNPSIPAPEAVNRAICQILADTDSLEVHGYTSAAGDLSARQAIAQDLNDRYQAGASAEDLFLMGGAAPELAAVFRALAVPGAEILAIAPYFPEYKPFAQEAGLVFRVVPPDIPHFQIRLEAVEAMLTEKTQAVILNSPNNPSGVVYTRQVLTRLGELLARKSAEFGHPIYIVSDEPYRELAYGVEVPFLPLIYPNTIVCYSYSKSLSLPGERIGYVYIPRQAQDSRELYAAVAGAARACGHVCAPSLWQKVIARCAGLGPDLEAYDKNRRALYEGLTALGYEAAKPDGAFYLFVKAPGGDAVAFSNRAKEKDLLLVPGDGFGCPGYFRVCYCVSPEMIERSLPVFRSLIQETYADFPCQNGDLRV
;
A
#
# COMPACT_ATOMS: atom_id res chain seq x y z
N MET A 1 2.64 6.14 -34.84
CA MET A 1 3.02 7.17 -33.85
C MET A 1 2.19 6.91 -32.58
N TYR A 2 2.79 6.82 -31.40
CA TYR A 2 2.16 6.54 -30.10
C TYR A 2 2.84 7.38 -29.03
N ASN A 3 2.23 7.45 -27.84
CA ASN A 3 2.81 8.13 -26.68
C ASN A 3 3.98 7.30 -26.15
N GLU A 4 5.21 7.82 -26.20
CA GLU A 4 6.44 7.11 -25.81
C GLU A 4 6.46 6.79 -24.30
N ASN A 5 5.91 7.67 -23.45
CA ASN A 5 5.81 7.42 -22.01
C ASN A 5 4.84 6.25 -21.71
N ALA A 6 3.69 6.23 -22.38
CA ALA A 6 2.74 5.13 -22.24
C ALA A 6 3.34 3.81 -22.75
N TYR A 7 4.09 3.85 -23.85
CA TYR A 7 4.82 2.70 -24.35
C TYR A 7 5.86 2.20 -23.34
N ALA A 8 6.66 3.10 -22.79
CA ALA A 8 7.68 2.75 -21.79
C ALA A 8 7.07 2.09 -20.54
N LEU A 9 5.96 2.62 -20.03
CA LEU A 9 5.22 2.02 -18.91
C LEU A 9 4.64 0.65 -19.24
N GLY A 10 4.21 0.42 -20.47
CA GLY A 10 3.70 -0.87 -20.91
C GLY A 10 4.79 -1.90 -21.25
N ALA A 11 5.89 -1.46 -21.83
CA ALA A 11 7.01 -2.30 -22.23
C ALA A 11 7.91 -2.69 -21.04
N ASN A 12 8.14 -1.75 -20.13
CA ASN A 12 8.95 -1.97 -18.93
C ASN A 12 8.04 -2.41 -17.76
N ARG A 13 7.97 -3.71 -17.55
CA ARG A 13 7.22 -4.27 -16.41
C ARG A 13 7.90 -3.87 -15.10
N SER A 14 7.11 -3.64 -14.05
CA SER A 14 7.69 -3.51 -12.71
C SER A 14 8.35 -4.84 -12.29
N CYS A 15 9.41 -4.76 -11.50
CA CYS A 15 10.13 -5.94 -10.98
C CYS A 15 9.16 -6.95 -10.32
N ILE A 16 8.14 -6.47 -9.62
CA ILE A 16 7.09 -7.33 -9.01
C ILE A 16 6.36 -8.15 -10.08
N ARG A 17 5.94 -7.52 -11.19
CA ARG A 17 5.23 -8.21 -12.29
C ARG A 17 6.13 -9.16 -13.05
N GLU A 18 7.39 -8.81 -13.24
CA GLU A 18 8.39 -9.70 -13.88
C GLU A 18 8.63 -10.95 -13.04
N LEU A 19 8.85 -10.80 -11.73
CA LEU A 19 9.03 -11.92 -10.81
C LEU A 19 7.80 -12.81 -10.76
N PHE A 20 6.60 -12.23 -10.67
CA PHE A 20 5.36 -13.01 -10.69
C PHE A 20 5.20 -13.81 -11.99
N THR A 21 5.44 -13.19 -13.15
CA THR A 21 5.38 -13.89 -14.45
C THR A 21 6.42 -15.01 -14.52
N TYR A 22 7.65 -14.75 -14.04
CA TYR A 22 8.70 -15.76 -13.94
C TYR A 22 8.28 -16.91 -13.02
N GLY A 23 7.74 -16.60 -11.83
CA GLY A 23 7.28 -17.60 -10.86
C GLY A 23 6.21 -18.53 -11.43
N CYS A 24 5.23 -17.98 -12.15
CA CYS A 24 4.20 -18.76 -12.83
C CYS A 24 4.81 -19.68 -13.90
N ALA A 25 5.72 -19.18 -14.72
CA ALA A 25 6.38 -19.99 -15.75
C ALA A 25 7.28 -21.08 -15.14
N ARG A 26 8.01 -20.74 -14.06
CA ARG A 26 8.88 -21.67 -13.37
C ARG A 26 8.08 -22.78 -12.66
N ALA A 27 6.96 -22.42 -12.01
CA ALA A 27 6.06 -23.36 -11.36
C ALA A 27 5.48 -24.41 -12.31
N ALA A 28 5.28 -24.06 -13.59
CA ALA A 28 4.84 -25.01 -14.61
C ALA A 28 5.91 -26.07 -14.96
N VAL A 29 7.19 -25.79 -14.67
CA VAL A 29 8.32 -26.69 -14.97
C VAL A 29 8.70 -27.55 -13.76
N VAL A 30 8.81 -26.94 -12.57
CA VAL A 30 9.34 -27.61 -11.38
C VAL A 30 8.28 -28.03 -10.36
N GLY A 31 7.01 -27.65 -10.58
CA GLY A 31 5.93 -27.78 -9.61
C GLY A 31 5.79 -26.53 -8.75
N ARG A 32 4.55 -26.14 -8.48
CA ARG A 32 4.23 -24.91 -7.71
C ARG A 32 4.80 -24.94 -6.28
N GLU A 33 4.81 -26.11 -5.69
CA GLU A 33 5.33 -26.35 -4.34
C GLU A 33 6.85 -26.13 -4.22
N ASN A 34 7.58 -26.10 -5.34
CA ASN A 34 9.03 -25.93 -5.38
C ASN A 34 9.45 -24.49 -5.73
N VAL A 35 8.49 -23.58 -5.92
CA VAL A 35 8.75 -22.15 -6.13
C VAL A 35 8.30 -21.35 -4.91
N TYR A 36 9.23 -20.68 -4.24
CA TYR A 36 9.00 -19.85 -3.07
C TYR A 36 8.77 -18.42 -3.50
N ASP A 37 7.55 -18.13 -3.97
CA ASP A 37 7.20 -16.80 -4.50
C ASP A 37 6.74 -15.84 -3.40
N TYR A 38 7.64 -14.99 -2.95
CA TYR A 38 7.39 -13.90 -2.00
C TYR A 38 7.22 -12.53 -2.67
N SER A 39 7.04 -12.50 -4.00
CA SER A 39 7.02 -11.25 -4.75
C SER A 39 5.69 -10.52 -4.70
N LEU A 40 4.56 -11.24 -4.70
CA LEU A 40 3.23 -10.66 -4.85
C LEU A 40 2.49 -10.53 -3.53
N GLY A 41 2.05 -9.32 -3.19
CA GLY A 41 1.17 -9.04 -2.04
C GLY A 41 -0.30 -9.40 -2.32
N ASN A 42 -0.58 -10.66 -2.61
CA ASN A 42 -1.94 -11.15 -2.78
C ASN A 42 -2.41 -11.86 -1.51
N PRO A 43 -3.55 -11.45 -0.88
CA PRO A 43 -4.06 -12.12 0.29
C PRO A 43 -4.11 -13.65 0.13
N SER A 44 -3.58 -14.37 1.12
CA SER A 44 -3.62 -15.85 1.18
C SER A 44 -4.73 -16.38 2.10
N ILE A 45 -5.37 -15.48 2.82
CA ILE A 45 -6.51 -15.79 3.68
C ILE A 45 -7.80 -15.51 2.89
N PRO A 46 -8.78 -16.41 2.90
CA PRO A 46 -10.03 -16.20 2.17
C PRO A 46 -10.82 -14.99 2.72
N ALA A 47 -11.68 -14.43 1.88
CA ALA A 47 -12.63 -13.41 2.31
C ALA A 47 -13.51 -13.94 3.46
N PRO A 48 -13.93 -13.09 4.41
CA PRO A 48 -14.87 -13.48 5.46
C PRO A 48 -16.12 -14.12 4.84
N GLU A 49 -16.59 -15.21 5.45
CA GLU A 49 -17.78 -15.94 4.95
C GLU A 49 -19.04 -15.05 4.80
N ALA A 50 -19.13 -14.02 5.64
CA ALA A 50 -20.19 -13.01 5.55
C ALA A 50 -20.25 -12.31 4.19
N VAL A 51 -19.11 -12.16 3.51
CA VAL A 51 -19.05 -11.58 2.15
C VAL A 51 -19.78 -12.48 1.16
N ASN A 52 -19.51 -13.80 1.17
CA ASN A 52 -20.17 -14.75 0.29
C ASN A 52 -21.68 -14.83 0.58
N ARG A 53 -22.06 -14.82 1.87
CA ARG A 53 -23.48 -14.77 2.26
C ARG A 53 -24.16 -13.49 1.76
N ALA A 54 -23.50 -12.34 1.88
CA ALA A 54 -24.03 -11.07 1.39
C ALA A 54 -24.27 -11.10 -0.14
N ILE A 55 -23.34 -11.65 -0.91
CA ILE A 55 -23.50 -11.83 -2.37
C ILE A 55 -24.73 -12.67 -2.69
N CYS A 56 -24.84 -13.86 -2.08
CA CYS A 56 -25.97 -14.75 -2.33
C CYS A 56 -27.30 -14.10 -1.98
N GLN A 57 -27.39 -13.39 -0.86
CA GLN A 57 -28.61 -12.67 -0.45
C GLN A 57 -28.94 -11.51 -1.39
N ILE A 58 -27.96 -10.71 -1.81
CA ILE A 58 -28.18 -9.62 -2.75
C ILE A 58 -28.75 -10.15 -4.06
N LEU A 59 -28.18 -11.23 -4.60
CA LEU A 59 -28.64 -11.82 -5.86
C LEU A 59 -30.02 -12.47 -5.75
N ALA A 60 -30.42 -12.96 -4.56
CA ALA A 60 -31.72 -13.56 -4.32
C ALA A 60 -32.83 -12.52 -4.08
N ASP A 61 -32.50 -11.43 -3.36
CA ASP A 61 -33.52 -10.52 -2.82
C ASP A 61 -33.65 -9.20 -3.60
N THR A 62 -32.71 -8.90 -4.51
CA THR A 62 -32.66 -7.63 -5.24
C THR A 62 -32.93 -7.85 -6.74
N ASP A 63 -33.71 -6.97 -7.36
CA ASP A 63 -33.96 -7.04 -8.80
C ASP A 63 -32.64 -6.96 -9.59
N SER A 64 -32.53 -7.79 -10.64
CA SER A 64 -31.34 -7.92 -11.46
C SER A 64 -30.89 -6.60 -12.11
N LEU A 65 -31.83 -5.75 -12.54
CA LEU A 65 -31.54 -4.44 -13.12
C LEU A 65 -30.97 -3.50 -12.06
N GLU A 66 -31.40 -3.60 -10.82
CA GLU A 66 -30.87 -2.83 -9.71
C GLU A 66 -29.46 -3.32 -9.29
N VAL A 67 -29.25 -4.65 -9.27
CA VAL A 67 -27.94 -5.22 -8.92
C VAL A 67 -26.87 -4.83 -9.94
N HIS A 68 -27.20 -4.87 -11.23
CA HIS A 68 -26.25 -4.71 -12.33
C HIS A 68 -26.29 -3.34 -13.00
N GLY A 69 -27.22 -2.48 -12.62
CA GLY A 69 -27.37 -1.13 -13.15
C GLY A 69 -26.25 -0.17 -12.73
N TYR A 70 -26.11 0.93 -13.44
CA TYR A 70 -25.25 2.02 -13.02
C TYR A 70 -25.73 2.62 -11.71
N THR A 71 -24.78 2.90 -10.80
CA THR A 71 -25.02 3.71 -9.60
C THR A 71 -24.74 5.19 -9.89
N SER A 72 -24.94 6.05 -8.89
CA SER A 72 -24.42 7.42 -8.97
C SER A 72 -22.90 7.42 -9.13
N ALA A 73 -22.33 8.46 -9.72
CA ALA A 73 -20.88 8.58 -9.90
C ALA A 73 -20.10 8.56 -8.55
N ALA A 74 -20.71 9.11 -7.49
CA ALA A 74 -20.14 9.07 -6.14
C ALA A 74 -20.22 7.68 -5.49
N GLY A 75 -21.00 6.78 -6.05
CA GLY A 75 -21.31 5.46 -5.53
C GLY A 75 -22.68 5.37 -4.85
N ASP A 76 -23.09 4.15 -4.56
CA ASP A 76 -24.35 3.83 -3.88
C ASP A 76 -24.43 4.51 -2.51
N LEU A 77 -25.58 5.12 -2.21
CA LEU A 77 -25.76 5.87 -0.96
C LEU A 77 -25.67 4.96 0.26
N SER A 78 -26.24 3.76 0.20
CA SER A 78 -26.21 2.83 1.33
C SER A 78 -24.78 2.36 1.65
N ALA A 79 -23.96 2.15 0.62
CA ALA A 79 -22.55 1.82 0.79
C ALA A 79 -21.77 2.97 1.43
N ARG A 80 -21.97 4.20 0.94
CA ARG A 80 -21.31 5.39 1.51
C ARG A 80 -21.77 5.66 2.95
N GLN A 81 -23.04 5.43 3.29
CA GLN A 81 -23.54 5.51 4.65
C GLN A 81 -22.92 4.47 5.57
N ALA A 82 -22.83 3.21 5.12
CA ALA A 82 -22.21 2.14 5.89
C ALA A 82 -20.71 2.41 6.16
N ILE A 83 -19.99 2.93 5.16
CA ILE A 83 -18.58 3.33 5.33
C ILE A 83 -18.46 4.51 6.31
N ALA A 84 -19.30 5.52 6.18
CA ALA A 84 -19.30 6.66 7.10
C ALA A 84 -19.59 6.21 8.54
N GLN A 85 -20.53 5.28 8.72
CA GLN A 85 -20.83 4.71 10.04
C GLN A 85 -19.63 3.95 10.61
N ASP A 86 -18.96 3.10 9.82
CA ASP A 86 -17.76 2.38 10.25
C ASP A 86 -16.63 3.34 10.68
N LEU A 87 -16.40 4.42 9.92
CA LEU A 87 -15.42 5.44 10.27
C LEU A 87 -15.79 6.18 11.58
N ASN A 88 -17.07 6.43 11.80
CA ASN A 88 -17.55 7.07 13.02
C ASN A 88 -17.48 6.14 14.23
N ASP A 89 -17.84 4.87 14.07
CA ASP A 89 -17.79 3.86 15.15
C ASP A 89 -16.35 3.60 15.62
N ARG A 90 -15.39 3.52 14.67
CA ARG A 90 -13.99 3.24 14.99
C ARG A 90 -13.21 4.46 15.44
N TYR A 91 -13.45 5.61 14.83
CA TYR A 91 -12.58 6.78 14.98
C TYR A 91 -13.30 8.02 15.45
N GLN A 92 -14.64 8.06 15.54
CA GLN A 92 -15.42 9.26 15.80
C GLN A 92 -15.12 10.38 14.79
N ALA A 93 -14.96 9.98 13.51
CA ALA A 93 -14.45 10.83 12.44
C ALA A 93 -15.38 11.99 12.06
N GLY A 94 -16.66 11.95 12.45
CA GLY A 94 -17.69 12.90 12.00
C GLY A 94 -17.97 12.78 10.49
N ALA A 95 -17.69 11.61 9.91
CA ALA A 95 -17.85 11.34 8.49
C ALA A 95 -19.31 11.21 8.09
N SER A 96 -19.62 11.61 6.87
CA SER A 96 -20.92 11.44 6.24
C SER A 96 -20.78 10.88 4.82
N ALA A 97 -21.89 10.41 4.25
CA ALA A 97 -21.90 9.87 2.90
C ALA A 97 -21.42 10.86 1.82
N GLU A 98 -21.58 12.17 2.06
CA GLU A 98 -21.18 13.24 1.15
C GLU A 98 -19.65 13.48 1.13
N ASP A 99 -18.93 12.92 2.09
CA ASP A 99 -17.47 13.06 2.22
C ASP A 99 -16.75 11.88 1.51
N LEU A 100 -17.52 10.92 0.95
CA LEU A 100 -17.06 9.65 0.37
C LEU A 100 -17.34 9.54 -1.12
N PHE A 101 -16.35 9.05 -1.87
CA PHE A 101 -16.42 8.79 -3.30
C PHE A 101 -15.91 7.36 -3.59
N LEU A 102 -16.80 6.47 -4.02
CA LEU A 102 -16.46 5.06 -4.25
C LEU A 102 -15.75 4.87 -5.60
N MET A 103 -14.66 4.11 -5.58
CA MET A 103 -13.85 3.83 -6.76
C MET A 103 -13.40 2.36 -6.83
N GLY A 104 -12.65 2.04 -7.86
CA GLY A 104 -12.11 0.70 -8.13
C GLY A 104 -10.90 0.32 -7.26
N GLY A 105 -10.84 0.75 -5.99
CA GLY A 105 -9.74 0.53 -5.06
C GLY A 105 -8.65 1.59 -5.15
N ALA A 106 -7.68 1.54 -4.23
CA ALA A 106 -6.71 2.62 -3.97
C ALA A 106 -5.92 3.10 -5.20
N ALA A 107 -5.52 2.23 -6.14
CA ALA A 107 -4.71 2.67 -7.28
C ALA A 107 -5.41 3.70 -8.18
N PRO A 108 -6.64 3.49 -8.69
CA PRO A 108 -7.35 4.53 -9.43
C PRO A 108 -7.74 5.75 -8.56
N GLU A 109 -7.94 5.57 -7.24
CA GLU A 109 -8.17 6.66 -6.30
C GLU A 109 -6.97 7.59 -6.23
N LEU A 110 -5.77 7.03 -6.01
CA LEU A 110 -4.51 7.78 -6.01
C LEU A 110 -4.26 8.50 -7.32
N ALA A 111 -4.50 7.85 -8.46
CA ALA A 111 -4.37 8.49 -9.77
C ALA A 111 -5.32 9.68 -9.94
N ALA A 112 -6.58 9.55 -9.49
CA ALA A 112 -7.55 10.64 -9.53
C ALA A 112 -7.19 11.78 -8.55
N VAL A 113 -6.74 11.46 -7.33
CA VAL A 113 -6.30 12.45 -6.34
C VAL A 113 -5.08 13.20 -6.83
N PHE A 114 -4.07 12.51 -7.36
CA PHE A 114 -2.88 13.17 -7.91
C PHE A 114 -3.25 14.11 -9.06
N ARG A 115 -4.14 13.68 -9.97
CA ARG A 115 -4.62 14.51 -11.05
C ARG A 115 -5.43 15.72 -10.55
N ALA A 116 -6.20 15.58 -9.49
CA ALA A 116 -6.94 16.68 -8.88
C ALA A 116 -6.02 17.73 -8.24
N LEU A 117 -4.85 17.32 -7.74
CA LEU A 117 -3.84 18.19 -7.14
C LEU A 117 -2.83 18.75 -8.16
N ALA A 118 -2.89 18.32 -9.42
CA ALA A 118 -1.91 18.70 -10.44
C ALA A 118 -2.18 20.09 -11.00
N VAL A 119 -1.56 21.11 -10.40
CA VAL A 119 -1.41 22.45 -10.99
C VAL A 119 -0.04 22.58 -11.66
N PRO A 120 0.17 23.55 -12.60
CA PRO A 120 1.45 23.65 -13.31
C PRO A 120 2.67 23.73 -12.39
N GLY A 121 3.58 22.78 -12.52
CA GLY A 121 4.81 22.69 -11.73
C GLY A 121 4.65 22.15 -10.31
N ALA A 122 3.47 21.66 -9.96
CA ALA A 122 3.19 21.08 -8.65
C ALA A 122 4.06 19.85 -8.35
N GLU A 123 4.39 19.69 -7.07
CA GLU A 123 5.22 18.62 -6.55
C GLU A 123 4.42 17.75 -5.57
N ILE A 124 4.72 16.44 -5.58
CA ILE A 124 4.29 15.50 -4.56
C ILE A 124 5.51 14.83 -3.94
N LEU A 125 5.56 14.75 -2.61
CA LEU A 125 6.62 14.10 -1.88
C LEU A 125 6.19 12.70 -1.45
N ALA A 126 7.01 11.69 -1.72
CA ALA A 126 6.90 10.35 -1.14
C ALA A 126 8.05 10.10 -0.18
N ILE A 127 7.77 9.39 0.91
CA ILE A 127 8.79 9.00 1.89
C ILE A 127 9.25 7.59 1.57
N ALA A 128 10.55 7.43 1.30
CA ALA A 128 11.10 6.09 1.06
C ALA A 128 11.17 5.26 2.37
N PRO A 129 10.94 3.95 2.31
CA PRO A 129 10.52 3.21 1.13
C PRO A 129 9.04 3.42 0.82
N TYR A 130 8.70 3.52 -0.46
CA TYR A 130 7.36 3.84 -0.95
C TYR A 130 6.88 2.82 -1.99
N PHE A 131 5.55 2.74 -2.22
CA PHE A 131 4.99 1.87 -3.25
C PHE A 131 5.36 2.39 -4.66
N PRO A 132 6.00 1.56 -5.52
CA PRO A 132 6.60 2.03 -6.79
C PRO A 132 5.63 2.71 -7.76
N GLU A 133 4.35 2.33 -7.73
CA GLU A 133 3.36 2.88 -8.66
C GLU A 133 2.98 4.35 -8.36
N TYR A 134 3.38 4.93 -7.21
CA TYR A 134 3.15 6.36 -6.96
C TYR A 134 3.86 7.24 -7.99
N LYS A 135 5.08 6.84 -8.41
CA LYS A 135 5.85 7.60 -9.39
C LYS A 135 5.15 7.69 -10.76
N PRO A 136 4.72 6.57 -11.39
CA PRO A 136 3.97 6.64 -12.66
C PRO A 136 2.64 7.38 -12.51
N PHE A 137 1.90 7.25 -11.39
CA PHE A 137 0.66 8.02 -11.18
C PHE A 137 0.92 9.52 -11.12
N ALA A 138 1.96 9.94 -10.41
CA ALA A 138 2.34 11.35 -10.33
C ALA A 138 2.79 11.90 -11.69
N GLN A 139 3.62 11.15 -12.41
CA GLN A 139 4.12 11.55 -13.74
C GLN A 139 2.99 11.68 -14.77
N GLU A 140 2.04 10.74 -14.80
CA GLU A 140 0.88 10.78 -15.68
C GLU A 140 -0.04 11.97 -15.36
N ALA A 141 -0.15 12.32 -14.07
CA ALA A 141 -0.87 13.52 -13.63
C ALA A 141 -0.13 14.84 -13.97
N GLY A 142 1.14 14.80 -14.37
CA GLY A 142 1.97 15.98 -14.62
C GLY A 142 2.62 16.57 -13.37
N LEU A 143 2.64 15.81 -12.26
CA LEU A 143 3.28 16.19 -11.01
C LEU A 143 4.78 15.86 -11.02
N VAL A 144 5.57 16.69 -10.38
CA VAL A 144 6.97 16.40 -10.08
C VAL A 144 7.02 15.48 -8.86
N PHE A 145 7.47 14.25 -9.06
CA PHE A 145 7.61 13.27 -7.98
C PHE A 145 8.95 13.41 -7.29
N ARG A 146 8.92 13.72 -5.99
CA ARG A 146 10.13 13.88 -5.16
C ARG A 146 10.13 12.86 -4.04
N VAL A 147 11.32 12.38 -3.67
CA VAL A 147 11.51 11.30 -2.70
C VAL A 147 12.32 11.79 -1.51
N VAL A 148 11.71 11.73 -0.33
CA VAL A 148 12.40 11.94 0.96
C VAL A 148 13.18 10.66 1.30
N PRO A 149 14.48 10.77 1.65
CA PRO A 149 15.30 9.61 2.00
C PRO A 149 14.75 8.80 3.18
N PRO A 150 14.94 7.46 3.18
CA PRO A 150 14.42 6.59 4.23
C PRO A 150 15.12 6.84 5.58
N ASP A 151 14.41 6.54 6.67
CA ASP A 151 14.96 6.45 8.02
C ASP A 151 15.42 5.01 8.29
N ILE A 152 16.69 4.73 8.06
CA ILE A 152 17.26 3.39 8.26
C ILE A 152 17.85 3.31 9.69
N PRO A 153 17.59 2.24 10.44
CA PRO A 153 16.85 1.03 10.10
C PRO A 153 15.35 1.05 10.53
N HIS A 154 14.85 2.18 11.05
CA HIS A 154 13.52 2.23 11.71
C HIS A 154 12.36 2.47 10.77
N PHE A 155 12.62 3.03 9.57
CA PHE A 155 11.63 3.36 8.54
C PHE A 155 10.46 4.23 9.05
N GLN A 156 10.73 5.08 10.06
CA GLN A 156 9.85 6.16 10.48
C GLN A 156 10.05 7.40 9.60
N ILE A 157 9.34 8.50 9.88
CA ILE A 157 9.42 9.74 9.12
C ILE A 157 10.54 10.63 9.68
N ARG A 158 11.52 10.96 8.88
CA ARG A 158 12.56 11.95 9.22
C ARG A 158 12.05 13.35 8.92
N LEU A 159 11.53 14.03 9.92
CA LEU A 159 10.87 15.33 9.76
C LEU A 159 11.80 16.39 9.18
N GLU A 160 13.07 16.41 9.59
CA GLU A 160 14.08 17.34 9.08
C GLU A 160 14.32 17.14 7.58
N ALA A 161 14.29 15.87 7.12
CA ALA A 161 14.41 15.56 5.70
C ALA A 161 13.15 15.94 4.91
N VAL A 162 11.97 15.77 5.51
CA VAL A 162 10.71 16.25 4.91
C VAL A 162 10.76 17.77 4.78
N GLU A 163 11.06 18.49 5.87
CA GLU A 163 11.12 19.95 5.88
C GLU A 163 12.07 20.52 4.83
N ALA A 164 13.26 19.93 4.71
CA ALA A 164 14.28 20.34 3.72
C ALA A 164 13.81 20.16 2.25
N MET A 165 12.82 19.31 2.02
CA MET A 165 12.32 19.02 0.67
C MET A 165 11.00 19.73 0.35
N LEU A 166 10.31 20.33 1.33
CA LEU A 166 9.09 21.11 1.09
C LEU A 166 9.42 22.42 0.35
N THR A 167 8.64 22.74 -0.66
CA THR A 167 8.73 23.97 -1.45
C THR A 167 7.34 24.60 -1.63
N GLU A 168 7.29 25.85 -2.09
CA GLU A 168 6.04 26.52 -2.47
C GLU A 168 5.22 25.79 -3.54
N LYS A 169 5.80 24.79 -4.21
CA LYS A 169 5.14 23.96 -5.22
C LYS A 169 4.59 22.66 -4.67
N THR A 170 4.93 22.32 -3.41
CA THR A 170 4.50 21.08 -2.79
C THR A 170 2.99 21.10 -2.50
N GLN A 171 2.23 20.26 -3.22
CA GLN A 171 0.79 20.12 -3.02
C GLN A 171 0.43 19.06 -1.98
N ALA A 172 1.23 17.97 -1.93
CA ALA A 172 0.96 16.90 -0.97
C ALA A 172 2.20 16.10 -0.60
N VAL A 173 2.09 15.43 0.55
CA VAL A 173 2.97 14.34 0.98
C VAL A 173 2.14 13.05 0.96
N ILE A 174 2.60 12.02 0.23
CA ILE A 174 1.95 10.71 0.24
C ILE A 174 2.51 9.84 1.34
N LEU A 175 1.61 9.24 2.14
CA LEU A 175 1.93 8.29 3.22
C LEU A 175 1.21 6.98 2.99
N ASN A 176 1.85 5.88 3.37
CA ASN A 176 1.27 4.55 3.41
C ASN A 176 1.61 3.90 4.77
N SER A 177 0.60 3.71 5.63
CA SER A 177 0.78 3.15 6.97
C SER A 177 -0.47 2.33 7.37
N PRO A 178 -0.29 1.03 7.67
CA PRO A 178 0.93 0.21 7.62
C PRO A 178 1.60 0.21 6.26
N ASN A 179 2.94 0.18 6.24
CA ASN A 179 3.72 0.50 5.05
C ASN A 179 4.00 -0.73 4.16
N ASN A 180 3.89 -0.55 2.87
CA ASN A 180 4.47 -1.40 1.84
C ASN A 180 5.70 -0.67 1.26
N PRO A 181 6.95 -1.15 1.45
CA PRO A 181 7.32 -2.54 1.74
C PRO A 181 7.75 -2.83 3.18
N SER A 182 7.89 -1.84 4.07
CA SER A 182 8.60 -2.02 5.34
C SER A 182 7.80 -2.78 6.42
N GLY A 183 6.49 -2.83 6.32
CA GLY A 183 5.62 -3.38 7.37
C GLY A 183 5.51 -2.49 8.62
N VAL A 184 6.14 -1.33 8.63
CA VAL A 184 6.17 -0.42 9.78
C VAL A 184 4.87 0.39 9.85
N VAL A 185 4.39 0.64 11.07
CA VAL A 185 3.32 1.59 11.37
C VAL A 185 3.95 2.90 11.85
N TYR A 186 3.58 4.03 11.25
CA TYR A 186 4.04 5.34 11.72
C TYR A 186 3.40 5.67 13.07
N THR A 187 4.24 6.11 14.02
CA THR A 187 3.76 6.44 15.36
C THR A 187 2.88 7.69 15.37
N ARG A 188 1.90 7.74 16.29
CA ARG A 188 1.08 8.94 16.49
C ARG A 188 1.94 10.18 16.71
N GLN A 189 3.03 10.07 17.47
CA GLN A 189 3.95 11.17 17.74
C GLN A 189 4.58 11.74 16.47
N VAL A 190 5.12 10.90 15.58
CA VAL A 190 5.75 11.38 14.34
C VAL A 190 4.72 11.98 13.39
N LEU A 191 3.51 11.40 13.32
CA LEU A 191 2.42 11.92 12.49
C LEU A 191 1.89 13.26 13.01
N THR A 192 1.77 13.46 14.32
CA THR A 192 1.40 14.74 14.91
C THR A 192 2.41 15.83 14.56
N ARG A 193 3.69 15.55 14.75
CA ARG A 193 4.76 16.50 14.40
C ARG A 193 4.83 16.78 12.89
N LEU A 194 4.53 15.79 12.04
CA LEU A 194 4.40 16.01 10.60
C LEU A 194 3.22 16.95 10.30
N GLY A 195 2.06 16.72 10.90
CA GLY A 195 0.89 17.59 10.74
C GLY A 195 1.18 19.03 11.15
N GLU A 196 1.87 19.24 12.28
CA GLU A 196 2.31 20.57 12.73
C GLU A 196 3.28 21.23 11.74
N LEU A 197 4.24 20.47 11.21
CA LEU A 197 5.18 20.94 10.18
C LEU A 197 4.42 21.38 8.92
N LEU A 198 3.51 20.53 8.42
CA LEU A 198 2.75 20.83 7.20
C LEU A 198 1.80 22.02 7.40
N ALA A 199 1.16 22.16 8.58
CA ALA A 199 0.32 23.31 8.89
C ALA A 199 1.14 24.61 8.87
N ARG A 200 2.33 24.62 9.48
CA ARG A 200 3.24 25.76 9.47
C ARG A 200 3.69 26.13 8.07
N LYS A 201 4.09 25.13 7.26
CA LYS A 201 4.53 25.33 5.87
C LYS A 201 3.37 25.75 4.95
N SER A 202 2.16 25.26 5.17
CA SER A 202 0.97 25.72 4.45
C SER A 202 0.70 27.19 4.68
N ALA A 203 0.84 27.67 5.93
CA ALA A 203 0.70 29.08 6.25
C ALA A 203 1.83 29.93 5.64
N GLU A 204 3.06 29.42 5.62
CA GLU A 204 4.23 30.09 5.00
C GLU A 204 4.07 30.22 3.48
N PHE A 205 3.59 29.18 2.80
CA PHE A 205 3.45 29.13 1.33
C PHE A 205 2.13 29.71 0.83
N GLY A 206 1.15 29.92 1.72
CA GLY A 206 -0.13 30.53 1.38
C GLY A 206 -1.14 29.59 0.71
N HIS A 207 -0.91 28.27 0.77
CA HIS A 207 -1.82 27.24 0.29
C HIS A 207 -1.72 25.96 1.13
N PRO A 208 -2.76 25.10 1.17
CA PRO A 208 -2.71 23.86 1.92
C PRO A 208 -1.70 22.89 1.30
N ILE A 209 -0.95 22.17 2.16
CA ILE A 209 -0.19 20.98 1.77
C ILE A 209 -0.97 19.80 2.31
N TYR A 210 -1.52 18.96 1.42
CA TYR A 210 -2.33 17.83 1.83
C TYR A 210 -1.46 16.62 2.23
N ILE A 211 -2.00 15.74 3.08
CA ILE A 211 -1.53 14.36 3.18
C ILE A 211 -2.43 13.51 2.29
N VAL A 212 -1.85 12.76 1.36
CA VAL A 212 -2.55 11.67 0.66
C VAL A 212 -2.22 10.39 1.41
N SER A 213 -3.22 9.85 2.11
CA SER A 213 -3.07 8.65 2.93
C SER A 213 -3.54 7.42 2.16
N ASP A 214 -2.59 6.60 1.73
CA ASP A 214 -2.86 5.31 1.08
C ASP A 214 -3.02 4.22 2.15
N GLU A 215 -4.25 3.75 2.38
CA GLU A 215 -4.62 2.94 3.54
C GLU A 215 -5.20 1.53 3.21
N PRO A 216 -4.65 0.77 2.28
CA PRO A 216 -5.16 -0.57 1.99
C PRO A 216 -4.86 -1.59 3.11
N TYR A 217 -3.98 -1.25 4.06
CA TYR A 217 -3.53 -2.13 5.15
C TYR A 217 -3.99 -1.67 6.53
N ARG A 218 -4.90 -0.70 6.64
CA ARG A 218 -5.33 -0.09 7.91
C ARG A 218 -5.69 -1.12 8.99
N GLU A 219 -6.40 -2.17 8.62
CA GLU A 219 -6.85 -3.24 9.53
C GLU A 219 -5.79 -4.32 9.77
N LEU A 220 -4.69 -4.30 9.01
CA LEU A 220 -3.60 -5.27 9.15
C LEU A 220 -2.51 -4.69 10.06
N ALA A 221 -2.79 -4.64 11.37
CA ALA A 221 -1.85 -4.20 12.40
C ALA A 221 -1.81 -5.19 13.56
N TYR A 222 -0.61 -5.46 14.08
CA TYR A 222 -0.34 -6.54 15.02
C TYR A 222 -0.02 -6.00 16.40
N GLY A 223 -1.06 -5.68 17.17
CA GLY A 223 -0.92 -5.20 18.55
C GLY A 223 -0.46 -3.76 18.71
N VAL A 224 -0.49 -2.99 17.62
CA VAL A 224 -0.20 -1.55 17.60
C VAL A 224 -1.39 -0.76 17.07
N GLU A 225 -1.52 0.48 17.51
CA GLU A 225 -2.51 1.40 16.97
C GLU A 225 -2.06 1.92 15.60
N VAL A 226 -2.97 1.92 14.62
CA VAL A 226 -2.82 2.67 13.37
C VAL A 226 -3.54 4.01 13.55
N PRO A 227 -2.83 5.13 13.67
CA PRO A 227 -3.47 6.42 13.89
C PRO A 227 -4.28 6.84 12.67
N PHE A 228 -5.52 7.29 12.88
CA PHE A 228 -6.36 7.80 11.81
C PHE A 228 -5.97 9.24 11.49
N LEU A 229 -5.28 9.42 10.38
CA LEU A 229 -4.63 10.69 9.98
C LEU A 229 -5.57 11.90 9.91
N PRO A 230 -6.83 11.79 9.44
CA PRO A 230 -7.75 12.94 9.41
C PRO A 230 -8.00 13.60 10.77
N LEU A 231 -7.87 12.86 11.88
CA LEU A 231 -7.99 13.40 13.24
C LEU A 231 -6.71 14.06 13.76
N ILE A 232 -5.58 13.83 13.10
CA ILE A 232 -4.27 14.42 13.45
C ILE A 232 -4.02 15.66 12.60
N TYR A 233 -4.27 15.56 11.30
CA TYR A 233 -4.11 16.63 10.33
C TYR A 233 -5.32 16.66 9.39
N PRO A 234 -6.24 17.63 9.54
CA PRO A 234 -7.49 17.67 8.77
C PRO A 234 -7.30 17.72 7.25
N ASN A 235 -6.21 18.35 6.75
CA ASN A 235 -5.90 18.38 5.32
C ASN A 235 -5.37 17.02 4.84
N THR A 236 -6.13 15.96 5.10
CA THR A 236 -5.80 14.57 4.71
C THR A 236 -6.86 14.03 3.76
N ILE A 237 -6.41 13.48 2.65
CA ILE A 237 -7.23 12.74 1.66
C ILE A 237 -6.92 11.26 1.86
N VAL A 238 -7.92 10.47 2.26
CA VAL A 238 -7.74 9.03 2.43
C VAL A 238 -8.12 8.30 1.16
N CYS A 239 -7.23 7.42 0.68
CA CYS A 239 -7.48 6.44 -0.38
C CYS A 239 -7.48 5.05 0.26
N TYR A 240 -8.62 4.39 0.28
CA TYR A 240 -8.82 3.12 0.97
C TYR A 240 -9.27 2.02 0.01
N SER A 241 -8.83 0.79 0.26
CA SER A 241 -9.23 -0.37 -0.53
C SER A 241 -9.57 -1.58 0.33
N TYR A 242 -10.67 -2.24 0.01
CA TYR A 242 -11.07 -3.53 0.59
C TYR A 242 -10.24 -4.72 0.06
N SER A 243 -9.26 -4.46 -0.79
CA SER A 243 -8.39 -5.48 -1.38
C SER A 243 -7.67 -6.35 -0.33
N LYS A 244 -7.37 -5.79 0.85
CA LYS A 244 -6.58 -6.47 1.88
C LYS A 244 -7.42 -6.79 3.12
N SER A 245 -8.23 -5.85 3.59
CA SER A 245 -9.09 -6.03 4.77
C SER A 245 -10.14 -7.13 4.58
N LEU A 246 -10.72 -7.25 3.39
CA LEU A 246 -11.71 -8.27 3.06
C LEU A 246 -11.20 -9.34 2.09
N SER A 247 -9.89 -9.35 1.76
CA SER A 247 -9.33 -10.27 0.76
C SER A 247 -10.01 -10.21 -0.61
N LEU A 248 -10.34 -9.00 -1.09
CA LEU A 248 -11.08 -8.74 -2.33
C LEU A 248 -10.24 -7.99 -3.40
N PRO A 249 -8.97 -8.36 -3.66
CA PRO A 249 -8.14 -7.58 -4.59
C PRO A 249 -8.64 -7.65 -6.04
N GLY A 250 -9.30 -8.72 -6.44
CA GLY A 250 -9.85 -8.91 -7.79
C GLY A 250 -11.13 -8.10 -8.04
N GLU A 251 -11.83 -7.71 -6.97
CA GLU A 251 -13.18 -7.13 -7.07
C GLU A 251 -13.18 -5.62 -7.28
N ARG A 252 -12.05 -4.99 -7.07
CA ARG A 252 -11.82 -3.58 -7.37
C ARG A 252 -12.82 -2.64 -6.70
N ILE A 253 -12.83 -2.61 -5.36
CA ILE A 253 -13.70 -1.74 -4.56
C ILE A 253 -12.91 -1.04 -3.46
N GLY A 254 -13.16 0.26 -3.30
CA GLY A 254 -12.56 1.15 -2.32
C GLY A 254 -13.23 2.50 -2.32
N TYR A 255 -12.65 3.46 -1.63
CA TYR A 255 -13.19 4.82 -1.54
C TYR A 255 -12.13 5.88 -1.29
N VAL A 256 -12.39 7.08 -1.78
CA VAL A 256 -11.75 8.31 -1.33
C VAL A 256 -12.60 8.92 -0.23
N TYR A 257 -11.98 9.30 0.89
CA TYR A 257 -12.60 10.07 1.97
C TYR A 257 -11.89 11.42 2.11
N ILE A 258 -12.66 12.50 2.03
CA ILE A 258 -12.18 13.87 2.21
C ILE A 258 -12.95 14.47 3.38
N PRO A 259 -12.32 14.65 4.55
CA PRO A 259 -13.00 15.17 5.73
C PRO A 259 -13.47 16.60 5.50
N ARG A 260 -14.63 16.95 6.05
CA ARG A 260 -15.22 18.31 5.93
C ARG A 260 -14.34 19.41 6.50
N GLN A 261 -13.48 19.05 7.45
CA GLN A 261 -12.54 19.95 8.11
C GLN A 261 -11.31 20.25 7.23
N ALA A 262 -11.10 19.50 6.16
CA ALA A 262 -10.03 19.82 5.22
C ALA A 262 -10.29 21.17 4.54
N GLN A 263 -9.24 21.93 4.32
CA GLN A 263 -9.33 23.17 3.56
C GLN A 263 -9.80 22.87 2.14
N ASP A 264 -10.71 23.67 1.61
CA ASP A 264 -11.31 23.52 0.27
C ASP A 264 -11.94 22.14 0.03
N SER A 265 -12.48 21.50 1.08
CA SER A 265 -12.94 20.10 1.05
C SER A 265 -13.96 19.81 -0.04
N ARG A 266 -14.89 20.73 -0.33
CA ARG A 266 -15.92 20.56 -1.37
C ARG A 266 -15.35 20.69 -2.77
N GLU A 267 -14.50 21.69 -2.97
CA GLU A 267 -13.80 21.96 -4.21
C GLU A 267 -12.86 20.80 -4.53
N LEU A 268 -12.14 20.30 -3.52
CA LEU A 268 -11.25 19.15 -3.63
C LEU A 268 -12.02 17.87 -3.97
N TYR A 269 -13.17 17.64 -3.31
CA TYR A 269 -14.05 16.51 -3.65
C TYR A 269 -14.52 16.59 -5.11
N ALA A 270 -14.97 17.77 -5.54
CA ALA A 270 -15.40 17.99 -6.92
C ALA A 270 -14.24 17.81 -7.92
N ALA A 271 -13.03 18.25 -7.56
CA ALA A 271 -11.83 18.07 -8.39
C ALA A 271 -11.45 16.58 -8.53
N VAL A 272 -11.51 15.80 -7.44
CA VAL A 272 -11.27 14.35 -7.47
C VAL A 272 -12.31 13.64 -8.32
N ALA A 273 -13.61 13.96 -8.15
CA ALA A 273 -14.68 13.40 -8.98
C ALA A 273 -14.51 13.76 -10.47
N GLY A 274 -14.11 14.99 -10.78
CA GLY A 274 -13.80 15.46 -12.13
C GLY A 274 -12.61 14.74 -12.74
N ALA A 275 -11.53 14.56 -11.96
CA ALA A 275 -10.34 13.82 -12.37
C ALA A 275 -10.66 12.33 -12.64
N ALA A 276 -11.42 11.70 -11.75
CA ALA A 276 -11.90 10.33 -11.93
C ALA A 276 -12.71 10.19 -13.24
N ARG A 277 -13.68 11.10 -13.49
CA ARG A 277 -14.45 11.14 -14.73
C ARG A 277 -13.55 11.29 -15.95
N ALA A 278 -12.55 12.16 -15.91
CA ALA A 278 -11.63 12.37 -17.01
C ALA A 278 -10.76 11.13 -17.32
N CYS A 279 -10.53 10.26 -16.30
CA CYS A 279 -9.86 8.96 -16.44
C CYS A 279 -10.82 7.83 -16.83
N GLY A 280 -12.09 8.13 -17.16
CA GLY A 280 -13.07 7.14 -17.61
C GLY A 280 -13.82 6.42 -16.48
N HIS A 281 -13.69 6.87 -15.23
CA HIS A 281 -14.50 6.33 -14.14
C HIS A 281 -15.96 6.80 -14.27
N VAL A 282 -16.88 5.84 -14.33
CA VAL A 282 -18.33 6.11 -14.36
C VAL A 282 -18.93 5.87 -12.98
N CYS A 283 -18.68 4.69 -12.40
CA CYS A 283 -19.01 4.30 -11.03
C CYS A 283 -18.17 3.08 -10.64
N ALA A 284 -18.06 2.81 -9.36
CA ALA A 284 -17.49 1.55 -8.88
C ALA A 284 -18.40 0.36 -9.24
N PRO A 285 -17.92 -0.90 -9.22
CA PRO A 285 -18.73 -2.08 -9.54
C PRO A 285 -19.98 -2.19 -8.63
N SER A 286 -21.19 -2.17 -9.22
CA SER A 286 -22.47 -2.00 -8.50
C SER A 286 -22.74 -3.10 -7.47
N LEU A 287 -22.54 -4.38 -7.83
CA LEU A 287 -22.70 -5.49 -6.89
C LEU A 287 -21.81 -5.33 -5.66
N TRP A 288 -20.54 -4.93 -5.86
CA TRP A 288 -19.59 -4.79 -4.77
C TRP A 288 -19.90 -3.62 -3.84
N GLN A 289 -20.49 -2.55 -4.35
CA GLN A 289 -21.00 -1.48 -3.51
C GLN A 289 -22.11 -1.99 -2.56
N LYS A 290 -23.03 -2.81 -3.07
CA LYS A 290 -24.07 -3.43 -2.24
C LYS A 290 -23.52 -4.42 -1.21
N VAL A 291 -22.46 -5.14 -1.57
CA VAL A 291 -21.71 -6.00 -0.62
C VAL A 291 -21.07 -5.17 0.48
N ILE A 292 -20.40 -4.07 0.14
CA ILE A 292 -19.76 -3.17 1.12
C ILE A 292 -20.81 -2.53 2.04
N ALA A 293 -21.99 -2.19 1.55
CA ALA A 293 -23.10 -1.71 2.39
C ALA A 293 -23.43 -2.66 3.56
N ARG A 294 -23.12 -3.95 3.42
CA ARG A 294 -23.35 -4.99 4.45
C ARG A 294 -22.10 -5.44 5.20
N CYS A 295 -20.92 -5.13 4.68
CA CYS A 295 -19.64 -5.70 5.13
C CYS A 295 -18.58 -4.65 5.50
N ALA A 296 -18.86 -3.36 5.47
CA ALA A 296 -17.88 -2.28 5.64
C ALA A 296 -17.05 -2.43 6.93
N GLY A 297 -17.68 -2.82 8.05
CA GLY A 297 -17.03 -2.96 9.36
C GLY A 297 -16.32 -4.29 9.60
N LEU A 298 -16.30 -5.20 8.63
CA LEU A 298 -15.58 -6.47 8.77
C LEU A 298 -14.08 -6.28 8.59
N GLY A 299 -13.29 -7.18 9.21
CA GLY A 299 -11.83 -7.18 9.14
C GLY A 299 -11.25 -8.52 8.69
N PRO A 300 -9.93 -8.57 8.46
CA PRO A 300 -9.21 -9.78 8.08
C PRO A 300 -9.00 -10.72 9.29
N ASP A 301 -8.64 -11.97 9.00
CA ASP A 301 -8.11 -12.88 10.02
C ASP A 301 -6.66 -12.47 10.36
N LEU A 302 -6.54 -11.61 11.38
CA LEU A 302 -5.24 -11.10 11.84
C LEU A 302 -4.37 -12.19 12.47
N GLU A 303 -4.96 -13.20 13.12
CA GLU A 303 -4.21 -14.26 13.79
C GLU A 303 -3.44 -15.10 12.77
N ALA A 304 -4.08 -15.46 11.67
CA ALA A 304 -3.43 -16.21 10.60
C ALA A 304 -2.25 -15.45 9.98
N TYR A 305 -2.41 -14.14 9.71
CA TYR A 305 -1.32 -13.31 9.22
C TYR A 305 -0.21 -13.11 10.25
N ASP A 306 -0.54 -12.94 11.54
CA ASP A 306 0.43 -12.76 12.62
C ASP A 306 1.27 -14.01 12.85
N LYS A 307 0.68 -15.20 12.70
CA LYS A 307 1.41 -16.47 12.73
C LYS A 307 2.50 -16.51 11.66
N ASN A 308 2.14 -16.18 10.41
CA ASN A 308 3.10 -16.13 9.30
C ASN A 308 4.18 -15.05 9.52
N ARG A 309 3.77 -13.86 9.98
CA ARG A 309 4.68 -12.77 10.33
C ARG A 309 5.76 -13.21 11.31
N ARG A 310 5.34 -13.82 12.42
CA ARG A 310 6.25 -14.30 13.47
C ARG A 310 7.16 -15.40 12.91
N ALA A 311 6.61 -16.40 12.26
CA ALA A 311 7.39 -17.51 11.72
C ALA A 311 8.49 -17.03 10.75
N LEU A 312 8.17 -16.12 9.84
CA LEU A 312 9.13 -15.61 8.87
C LEU A 312 10.14 -14.65 9.52
N TYR A 313 9.69 -13.71 10.36
CA TYR A 313 10.56 -12.74 11.03
C TYR A 313 11.56 -13.43 11.96
N GLU A 314 11.07 -14.31 12.85
CA GLU A 314 11.91 -15.07 13.79
C GLU A 314 12.83 -16.05 13.04
N GLY A 315 12.31 -16.72 12.00
CA GLY A 315 13.10 -17.61 11.18
C GLY A 315 14.28 -16.92 10.49
N LEU A 316 14.04 -15.76 9.86
CA LEU A 316 15.10 -15.02 9.16
C LEU A 316 16.10 -14.37 10.15
N THR A 317 15.63 -13.80 11.24
CA THR A 317 16.52 -13.19 12.26
C THR A 317 17.38 -14.25 12.94
N ALA A 318 16.86 -15.45 13.22
CA ALA A 318 17.65 -16.57 13.73
C ALA A 318 18.72 -17.06 12.74
N LEU A 319 18.55 -16.83 11.45
CA LEU A 319 19.55 -17.12 10.41
C LEU A 319 20.59 -15.99 10.25
N GLY A 320 20.44 -14.87 10.98
CA GLY A 320 21.34 -13.73 10.92
C GLY A 320 20.95 -12.63 9.93
N TYR A 321 19.75 -12.67 9.36
CA TYR A 321 19.24 -11.55 8.57
C TYR A 321 18.83 -10.38 9.45
N GLU A 322 19.17 -9.16 9.03
CA GLU A 322 18.70 -7.92 9.65
C GLU A 322 17.41 -7.47 8.98
N ALA A 323 16.35 -7.28 9.74
CA ALA A 323 15.04 -6.81 9.23
C ALA A 323 14.37 -5.86 10.20
N ALA A 324 13.64 -4.88 9.69
CA ALA A 324 12.70 -4.12 10.49
C ALA A 324 11.59 -5.06 10.97
N LYS A 325 11.25 -4.98 12.27
CA LYS A 325 10.10 -5.74 12.80
C LYS A 325 8.82 -5.16 12.19
N PRO A 326 8.04 -5.97 11.46
CA PRO A 326 6.80 -5.46 10.88
C PRO A 326 5.71 -5.37 11.94
N ASP A 327 5.12 -4.19 12.07
CA ASP A 327 3.99 -3.92 12.98
C ASP A 327 2.65 -4.02 12.25
N GLY A 328 2.65 -4.08 10.92
CA GLY A 328 1.46 -4.15 10.09
C GLY A 328 1.71 -4.62 8.67
N ALA A 329 0.68 -4.53 7.83
CA ALA A 329 0.64 -5.07 6.47
C ALA A 329 0.94 -6.58 6.46
N PHE A 330 1.58 -7.09 5.40
CA PHE A 330 2.05 -8.47 5.33
C PHE A 330 3.41 -8.55 4.59
N TYR A 331 4.28 -7.57 4.88
CA TYR A 331 5.62 -7.48 4.30
C TYR A 331 6.69 -7.44 5.38
N LEU A 332 7.80 -8.06 5.07
CA LEU A 332 9.05 -7.96 5.81
C LEU A 332 10.09 -7.32 4.89
N PHE A 333 10.78 -6.31 5.39
CA PHE A 333 11.80 -5.60 4.63
C PHE A 333 13.17 -5.88 5.24
N VAL A 334 13.97 -6.62 4.49
CA VAL A 334 15.19 -7.27 4.95
C VAL A 334 16.38 -6.62 4.31
N LYS A 335 17.42 -6.31 5.10
CA LYS A 335 18.70 -5.84 4.59
C LYS A 335 19.40 -6.96 3.82
N ALA A 336 19.82 -6.67 2.63
CA ALA A 336 20.50 -7.65 1.79
C ALA A 336 21.90 -7.94 2.34
N PRO A 337 22.24 -9.21 2.61
CA PRO A 337 23.62 -9.59 2.91
C PRO A 337 24.55 -9.15 1.77
N GLY A 338 25.67 -8.51 2.13
CA GLY A 338 26.59 -7.92 1.14
C GLY A 338 26.16 -6.56 0.59
N GLY A 339 24.97 -6.04 0.95
CA GLY A 339 24.52 -4.68 0.62
C GLY A 339 23.95 -4.47 -0.78
N ASP A 340 24.02 -5.46 -1.68
CA ASP A 340 23.45 -5.41 -3.03
C ASP A 340 22.20 -6.30 -3.09
N ALA A 341 21.01 -5.67 -2.99
CA ALA A 341 19.73 -6.38 -3.00
C ALA A 341 19.39 -6.97 -4.38
N VAL A 342 19.82 -6.34 -5.46
CA VAL A 342 19.57 -6.84 -6.81
C VAL A 342 20.38 -8.11 -7.06
N ALA A 343 21.68 -8.09 -6.75
CA ALA A 343 22.55 -9.27 -6.88
C ALA A 343 22.06 -10.41 -5.96
N PHE A 344 21.68 -10.10 -4.71
CA PHE A 344 21.15 -11.07 -3.76
C PHE A 344 19.84 -11.71 -4.27
N SER A 345 18.88 -10.90 -4.76
CA SER A 345 17.61 -11.40 -5.29
C SER A 345 17.79 -12.24 -6.55
N ASN A 346 18.77 -11.91 -7.39
CA ASN A 346 19.10 -12.75 -8.58
C ASN A 346 19.65 -14.13 -8.17
N ARG A 347 20.54 -14.20 -7.18
CA ARG A 347 21.01 -15.49 -6.63
C ARG A 347 19.88 -16.29 -5.95
N ALA A 348 18.98 -15.61 -5.24
CA ALA A 348 17.80 -16.23 -4.66
C ALA A 348 16.90 -16.85 -5.75
N LYS A 349 16.71 -16.14 -6.86
CA LYS A 349 15.93 -16.59 -8.01
C LYS A 349 16.47 -17.87 -8.65
N GLU A 350 17.79 -18.07 -8.66
CA GLU A 350 18.43 -19.31 -9.13
C GLU A 350 18.06 -20.53 -8.27
N LYS A 351 17.64 -20.29 -7.02
CA LYS A 351 17.17 -21.31 -6.07
C LYS A 351 15.63 -21.33 -5.95
N ASP A 352 14.93 -20.81 -6.94
CA ASP A 352 13.47 -20.71 -6.98
C ASP A 352 12.86 -19.91 -5.82
N LEU A 353 13.64 -19.00 -5.19
CA LEU A 353 13.23 -18.10 -4.15
C LEU A 353 13.10 -16.67 -4.73
N LEU A 354 11.86 -16.16 -4.82
CA LEU A 354 11.57 -14.91 -5.51
C LEU A 354 11.38 -13.78 -4.49
N LEU A 355 12.34 -12.83 -4.48
CA LEU A 355 12.42 -11.70 -3.57
C LEU A 355 12.41 -10.40 -4.37
N VAL A 356 11.79 -9.35 -3.86
CA VAL A 356 11.69 -8.05 -4.57
C VAL A 356 12.77 -7.09 -4.08
N PRO A 357 13.75 -6.68 -4.91
CA PRO A 357 14.75 -5.68 -4.52
C PRO A 357 14.13 -4.35 -4.11
N GLY A 358 14.73 -3.70 -3.12
CA GLY A 358 14.28 -2.45 -2.54
C GLY A 358 14.51 -1.22 -3.42
N ASP A 359 15.28 -1.36 -4.48
CA ASP A 359 15.65 -0.27 -5.40
C ASP A 359 14.40 0.41 -5.99
N GLY A 360 13.42 -0.39 -6.43
CA GLY A 360 12.15 0.13 -6.93
C GLY A 360 11.30 0.86 -5.89
N PHE A 361 11.54 0.61 -4.60
CA PHE A 361 10.87 1.29 -3.49
C PHE A 361 11.66 2.53 -3.00
N GLY A 362 12.75 2.91 -3.68
CA GLY A 362 13.62 4.01 -3.27
C GLY A 362 14.52 3.70 -2.07
N CYS A 363 14.78 2.42 -1.79
CA CYS A 363 15.59 1.97 -0.66
C CYS A 363 16.52 0.82 -1.09
N PRO A 364 17.59 1.11 -1.86
CA PRO A 364 18.57 0.11 -2.26
C PRO A 364 19.23 -0.55 -1.04
N GLY A 365 19.75 -1.76 -1.24
CA GLY A 365 20.37 -2.55 -0.16
C GLY A 365 19.38 -3.31 0.73
N TYR A 366 18.09 -3.23 0.47
CA TYR A 366 17.03 -4.00 1.13
C TYR A 366 16.23 -4.80 0.09
N PHE A 367 15.56 -5.86 0.53
CA PHE A 367 14.58 -6.58 -0.28
C PHE A 367 13.30 -6.85 0.50
N ARG A 368 12.18 -6.93 -0.21
CA ARG A 368 10.87 -7.22 0.36
C ARG A 368 10.54 -8.70 0.28
N VAL A 369 10.02 -9.25 1.37
CA VAL A 369 9.45 -10.60 1.48
C VAL A 369 7.99 -10.47 1.90
N CYS A 370 7.06 -11.01 1.11
CA CYS A 370 5.64 -10.95 1.41
C CYS A 370 5.20 -12.22 2.15
N TYR A 371 4.72 -12.11 3.40
CA TYR A 371 4.31 -13.28 4.18
C TYR A 371 2.81 -13.65 4.06
N CYS A 372 2.11 -13.09 3.08
CA CYS A 372 0.79 -13.59 2.69
C CYS A 372 0.92 -14.83 1.79
N VAL A 373 1.44 -15.89 2.35
CA VAL A 373 1.70 -17.19 1.72
C VAL A 373 1.25 -18.31 2.66
N SER A 374 1.33 -19.57 2.24
CA SER A 374 1.02 -20.67 3.17
C SER A 374 2.11 -20.86 4.23
N PRO A 375 1.77 -21.30 5.44
CA PRO A 375 2.75 -21.62 6.49
C PRO A 375 3.82 -22.62 6.03
N GLU A 376 3.41 -23.64 5.28
CA GLU A 376 4.30 -24.69 4.75
C GLU A 376 5.35 -24.10 3.79
N MET A 377 4.99 -23.08 3.03
CA MET A 377 5.94 -22.39 2.16
C MET A 377 7.01 -21.65 2.98
N ILE A 378 6.63 -21.01 4.08
CA ILE A 378 7.58 -20.36 4.99
C ILE A 378 8.57 -21.40 5.53
N GLU A 379 8.07 -22.50 6.13
CA GLU A 379 8.91 -23.56 6.70
C GLU A 379 9.89 -24.14 5.68
N ARG A 380 9.43 -24.45 4.47
CA ARG A 380 10.24 -25.06 3.41
C ARG A 380 11.26 -24.10 2.81
N SER A 381 11.01 -22.79 2.84
CA SER A 381 11.94 -21.81 2.30
C SER A 381 13.10 -21.44 3.24
N LEU A 382 12.97 -21.61 4.57
CA LEU A 382 14.01 -21.25 5.53
C LEU A 382 15.36 -21.94 5.27
N PRO A 383 15.44 -23.23 4.88
CA PRO A 383 16.71 -23.85 4.47
C PRO A 383 17.35 -23.17 3.25
N VAL A 384 16.56 -22.65 2.31
CA VAL A 384 17.06 -21.93 1.13
C VAL A 384 17.66 -20.58 1.56
N PHE A 385 16.97 -19.84 2.43
CA PHE A 385 17.52 -18.62 3.03
C PHE A 385 18.83 -18.86 3.78
N ARG A 386 18.93 -19.98 4.53
CA ARG A 386 20.15 -20.37 5.21
C ARG A 386 21.32 -20.59 4.25
N SER A 387 21.12 -21.37 3.18
CA SER A 387 22.14 -21.59 2.14
C SER A 387 22.59 -20.28 1.51
N LEU A 388 21.63 -19.40 1.15
CA LEU A 388 21.95 -18.11 0.52
C LEU A 388 22.79 -17.18 1.39
N ILE A 389 22.47 -17.06 2.68
CA ILE A 389 23.26 -16.18 3.56
C ILE A 389 24.66 -16.73 3.79
N GLN A 390 24.82 -18.06 3.93
CA GLN A 390 26.10 -18.71 4.08
C GLN A 390 26.99 -18.54 2.83
N GLU A 391 26.43 -18.75 1.65
CA GLU A 391 27.14 -18.54 0.37
C GLU A 391 27.56 -17.07 0.21
N THR A 392 26.69 -16.13 0.57
CA THR A 392 27.00 -14.70 0.49
C THR A 392 28.15 -14.33 1.38
N TYR A 393 28.21 -14.83 2.62
CA TYR A 393 29.34 -14.54 3.54
C TYR A 393 30.62 -15.30 3.16
N ALA A 394 30.53 -16.44 2.50
CA ALA A 394 31.70 -17.11 1.96
C ALA A 394 32.36 -16.33 0.81
N ASP A 395 31.52 -15.70 -0.04
CA ASP A 395 32.00 -14.86 -1.15
C ASP A 395 32.54 -13.49 -0.67
N PHE A 396 32.04 -12.98 0.47
CA PHE A 396 32.44 -11.72 1.09
C PHE A 396 32.88 -11.96 2.54
N PRO A 397 34.04 -12.59 2.82
CA PRO A 397 34.52 -12.78 4.18
C PRO A 397 34.66 -11.42 4.85
N CYS A 398 33.95 -11.21 5.97
CA CYS A 398 33.91 -9.96 6.72
C CYS A 398 35.29 -9.42 7.00
N GLN A 399 35.54 -8.15 6.66
CA GLN A 399 36.74 -7.40 7.04
C GLN A 399 36.70 -6.94 8.52
N ASN A 400 35.70 -7.32 9.31
CA ASN A 400 35.64 -6.99 10.74
C ASN A 400 35.25 -8.22 11.56
N GLY A 401 36.21 -8.61 12.39
CA GLY A 401 36.08 -9.75 13.31
C GLY A 401 35.18 -9.43 14.51
N ASP A 402 33.89 -9.49 14.33
CA ASP A 402 32.90 -9.54 15.41
C ASP A 402 31.63 -10.29 14.93
N LEU A 403 31.75 -11.60 14.88
CA LEU A 403 30.58 -12.50 15.02
C LEU A 403 31.13 -13.82 15.57
N ARG A 404 31.09 -13.93 16.91
CA ARG A 404 31.18 -15.24 17.56
C ARG A 404 29.81 -15.91 17.47
N VAL A 405 29.80 -17.09 16.91
CA VAL A 405 28.72 -18.07 16.92
C VAL A 405 28.34 -18.45 18.33
#